data_7f9ef585a1f6678e22ebcced89877725
#
_entry.id   7f9ef585a1f6678e22ebcced89877725
#
_cell.length_a   1.000
_cell.length_b   1.000
_cell.length_c   1.000
_cell.angle_alpha   90.00
_cell.angle_beta   90.00
_cell.angle_gamma   90.00
#
_symmetry.space_group_name_H-M   'P 1'
#
loop_
_entity.id
_entity.type
_entity.pdbx_description
1 polymer ?
#
loop_
_entity_poly.entity_id
_entity_poly.type
_entity_poly.pdbx_seq_one_letter_code
_entity_poly.pdbx_strand_id
1 'polypeptide(L)'
;MTELQDIVDELFGLRPASWTMIQQTSETILKLAELGNAILIGRGGNVITAKRPNVVHVRLVAPLAARIEHAAKIYGLSQPAARAFCLREDAGRRRYLRKYLKADIDDPLRYHLCLNTGLVTFDEAARLIAEAVQGPGTPADGGMSKAGMTDTNAACAHRAELQYTQLERL
;
A
#
# COMPACT_ATOMS: atom_id res chain seq x y z
N MET A 1 10.50 -12.38 18.51
CA MET A 1 10.67 -11.32 19.48
C MET A 1 9.69 -10.20 19.11
N THR A 2 8.57 -9.75 19.69
CA THR A 2 7.96 -10.41 20.72
C THR A 2 6.81 -9.62 21.28
N GLU A 3 5.63 -10.14 21.06
CA GLU A 3 4.42 -9.58 21.65
C GLU A 3 4.54 -9.46 23.20
N LEU A 4 5.30 -10.34 23.83
CA LEU A 4 5.59 -10.28 25.26
C LEU A 4 6.43 -9.07 25.67
N GLN A 5 7.40 -8.67 24.85
CA GLN A 5 8.22 -7.49 25.12
C GLN A 5 7.40 -6.20 24.99
N ASP A 6 6.55 -6.13 23.97
CA ASP A 6 5.63 -4.99 23.79
C ASP A 6 4.65 -4.86 24.98
N ILE A 7 4.17 -5.98 25.54
CA ILE A 7 3.28 -6.00 26.72
C ILE A 7 4.02 -5.55 27.99
N VAL A 8 5.26 -5.99 28.17
CA VAL A 8 6.09 -5.60 29.31
C VAL A 8 6.43 -4.11 29.25
N ASP A 9 6.82 -3.61 28.07
CA ASP A 9 7.12 -2.19 27.85
C ASP A 9 5.89 -1.30 28.09
N GLU A 10 4.69 -1.77 27.67
CA GLU A 10 3.43 -1.07 27.91
C GLU A 10 3.05 -1.02 29.41
N LEU A 11 3.33 -2.10 30.15
CA LEU A 11 3.11 -2.19 31.60
C LEU A 11 4.03 -1.26 32.41
N PHE A 12 5.25 -1.02 31.94
CA PHE A 12 6.22 -0.12 32.59
C PHE A 12 6.18 1.30 32.00
N GLY A 13 5.21 1.64 31.14
CA GLY A 13 5.08 2.97 30.55
C GLY A 13 6.21 3.32 29.57
N LEU A 14 7.00 2.33 29.16
CA LEU A 14 8.01 2.47 28.13
C LEU A 14 7.33 2.39 26.76
N ARG A 15 7.72 3.27 25.83
CA ARG A 15 7.21 3.15 24.45
C ARG A 15 7.87 1.93 23.79
N PRO A 16 7.10 0.91 23.37
CA PRO A 16 7.68 -0.25 22.69
C PRO A 16 8.47 0.19 21.45
N ALA A 17 9.56 -0.50 21.15
CA ALA A 17 10.39 -0.24 19.96
C ALA A 17 9.56 -0.26 18.66
N SER A 18 8.50 -1.07 18.62
CA SER A 18 7.52 -1.12 17.52
C SER A 18 6.79 0.22 17.30
N TRP A 19 6.45 0.96 18.35
CA TRP A 19 5.81 2.27 18.23
C TRP A 19 6.73 3.33 17.65
N THR A 20 8.00 3.34 18.06
CA THR A 20 9.01 4.25 17.50
C THR A 20 9.21 4.01 16.02
N MET A 21 9.27 2.74 15.61
CA MET A 21 9.38 2.38 14.20
C MET A 21 8.16 2.83 13.37
N ILE A 22 6.95 2.70 13.93
CA ILE A 22 5.72 3.13 13.25
C ILE A 22 5.67 4.65 13.14
N GLN A 23 6.08 5.37 14.18
CA GLN A 23 6.15 6.82 14.14
C GLN A 23 7.12 7.30 13.05
N GLN A 24 8.34 6.76 13.00
CA GLN A 24 9.33 7.08 11.98
C GLN A 24 8.84 6.74 10.56
N THR A 25 8.19 5.58 10.41
CA THR A 25 7.57 5.18 9.13
C THR A 25 6.48 6.16 8.73
N SER A 26 5.62 6.58 9.67
CA SER A 26 4.54 7.54 9.40
C SER A 26 5.07 8.91 9.01
N GLU A 27 6.09 9.40 9.69
CA GLU A 27 6.77 10.66 9.35
C GLU A 27 7.38 10.61 7.95
N THR A 28 8.02 9.49 7.60
CA THR A 28 8.58 9.28 6.25
C THR A 28 7.49 9.27 5.19
N ILE A 29 6.39 8.56 5.42
CA ILE A 29 5.24 8.51 4.50
C ILE A 29 4.64 9.91 4.31
N LEU A 30 4.47 10.68 5.38
CA LEU A 30 3.95 12.05 5.29
C LEU A 30 4.88 12.98 4.49
N LYS A 31 6.19 12.89 4.70
CA LYS A 31 7.18 13.65 3.92
C LYS A 31 7.16 13.29 2.44
N LEU A 32 7.08 11.99 2.12
CA LEU A 32 6.97 11.54 0.73
C LEU A 32 5.66 12.00 0.08
N ALA A 33 4.55 12.00 0.82
CA ALA A 33 3.28 12.53 0.34
C ALA A 33 3.34 14.05 0.07
N GLU A 34 4.08 14.80 0.88
CA GLU A 34 4.31 16.24 0.69
C GLU A 34 5.17 16.53 -0.55
N LEU A 35 6.19 15.72 -0.80
CA LEU A 35 7.04 15.83 -1.99
C LEU A 35 6.29 15.50 -3.28
N GLY A 36 5.24 14.69 -3.20
CA GLY A 36 4.48 14.23 -4.37
C GLY A 36 5.27 13.30 -5.29
N ASN A 37 4.70 12.99 -6.46
CA ASN A 37 5.31 12.13 -7.48
C ASN A 37 5.85 10.78 -6.95
N ALA A 38 5.17 10.20 -5.95
CA ALA A 38 5.58 8.96 -5.30
C ALA A 38 4.41 7.97 -5.27
N ILE A 39 4.73 6.68 -5.43
CA ILE A 39 3.80 5.58 -5.21
C ILE A 39 4.17 4.93 -3.88
N LEU A 40 3.24 4.95 -2.93
CA LEU A 40 3.42 4.37 -1.60
C LEU A 40 2.66 3.05 -1.51
N ILE A 41 3.37 1.95 -1.27
CA ILE A 41 2.78 0.62 -1.22
C ILE A 41 2.77 0.09 0.22
N GLY A 42 1.58 -0.22 0.73
CA GLY A 42 1.40 -0.85 2.04
C GLY A 42 1.61 0.10 3.22
N ARG A 43 2.07 -0.45 4.35
CA ARG A 43 2.38 0.24 5.62
C ARG A 43 1.26 1.16 6.17
N GLY A 44 0.02 0.97 5.71
CA GLY A 44 -1.10 1.79 6.12
C GLY A 44 -1.07 3.22 5.58
N GLY A 45 -0.40 3.43 4.43
CA GLY A 45 -0.27 4.75 3.82
C GLY A 45 -1.61 5.47 3.68
N ASN A 46 -2.67 4.77 3.26
CA ASN A 46 -4.02 5.31 3.15
C ASN A 46 -4.61 5.84 4.48
N VAL A 47 -4.20 5.28 5.61
CA VAL A 47 -4.63 5.75 6.94
C VAL A 47 -3.79 6.94 7.38
N ILE A 48 -2.47 6.84 7.20
CA ILE A 48 -1.51 7.88 7.59
C ILE A 48 -1.75 9.17 6.80
N THR A 49 -2.05 9.05 5.50
CA THR A 49 -2.28 10.19 4.60
C THR A 49 -3.75 10.54 4.40
N ALA A 50 -4.67 10.00 5.21
CA ALA A 50 -6.12 10.16 5.04
C ALA A 50 -6.61 11.62 4.98
N LYS A 51 -5.86 12.54 5.59
CA LYS A 51 -6.17 13.99 5.58
C LYS A 51 -5.37 14.79 4.55
N ARG A 52 -4.61 14.12 3.68
CA ARG A 52 -3.79 14.77 2.65
C ARG A 52 -4.57 14.84 1.34
N PRO A 53 -4.94 16.05 0.89
CA PRO A 53 -5.79 16.19 -0.30
C PRO A 53 -5.08 15.80 -1.60
N ASN A 54 -3.76 15.81 -1.63
CA ASN A 54 -2.94 15.46 -2.80
C ASN A 54 -2.61 13.97 -2.92
N VAL A 55 -3.31 13.09 -2.19
CA VAL A 55 -3.04 11.64 -2.19
C VAL A 55 -4.26 10.86 -2.64
N VAL A 56 -4.11 10.05 -3.67
CA VAL A 56 -5.12 9.10 -4.12
C VAL A 56 -4.90 7.75 -3.44
N HIS A 57 -5.91 7.27 -2.73
CA HIS A 57 -5.87 5.98 -2.03
C HIS A 57 -6.53 4.91 -2.89
N VAL A 58 -5.76 3.89 -3.24
CA VAL A 58 -6.23 2.77 -4.06
C VAL A 58 -6.10 1.47 -3.30
N ARG A 59 -7.12 0.64 -3.38
CA ARG A 59 -7.11 -0.74 -2.90
C ARG A 59 -7.21 -1.70 -4.08
N LEU A 60 -6.24 -2.59 -4.20
CA LEU A 60 -6.30 -3.73 -5.10
C LEU A 60 -6.79 -4.96 -4.35
N VAL A 61 -7.76 -5.65 -4.90
CA VAL A 61 -8.29 -6.90 -4.39
C VAL A 61 -8.34 -7.93 -5.51
N ALA A 62 -8.27 -9.22 -5.15
CA ALA A 62 -8.50 -10.31 -6.09
C ALA A 62 -9.04 -11.53 -5.34
N PRO A 63 -9.79 -12.44 -6.00
CA PRO A 63 -10.19 -13.71 -5.44
C PRO A 63 -8.98 -14.50 -4.92
N LEU A 64 -9.16 -15.18 -3.78
CA LEU A 64 -8.06 -15.93 -3.15
C LEU A 64 -7.42 -16.93 -4.10
N ALA A 65 -8.21 -17.62 -4.94
CA ALA A 65 -7.70 -18.58 -5.92
C ALA A 65 -6.70 -17.93 -6.89
N ALA A 66 -7.06 -16.78 -7.50
CA ALA A 66 -6.19 -16.06 -8.42
C ALA A 66 -4.90 -15.59 -7.73
N ARG A 67 -4.99 -15.14 -6.47
CA ARG A 67 -3.82 -14.74 -5.69
C ARG A 67 -2.90 -15.91 -5.35
N ILE A 68 -3.45 -17.08 -5.09
CA ILE A 68 -2.68 -18.32 -4.85
C ILE A 68 -1.91 -18.71 -6.11
N GLU A 69 -2.57 -18.71 -7.27
CA GLU A 69 -1.93 -19.02 -8.55
C GLU A 69 -0.79 -18.05 -8.85
N HIS A 70 -1.03 -16.77 -8.67
CA HIS A 70 -0.04 -15.72 -8.85
C HIS A 70 1.16 -15.90 -7.92
N ALA A 71 0.93 -16.12 -6.62
CA ALA A 71 1.98 -16.34 -5.63
C ALA A 71 2.77 -17.63 -5.91
N ALA A 72 2.09 -18.71 -6.31
CA ALA A 72 2.76 -19.95 -6.69
C ALA A 72 3.72 -19.74 -7.86
N LYS A 73 3.28 -18.99 -8.87
CA LYS A 73 4.09 -18.67 -10.07
C LYS A 73 5.29 -17.79 -9.75
N ILE A 74 5.08 -16.70 -8.99
CA ILE A 74 6.13 -15.72 -8.71
C ILE A 74 7.18 -16.26 -7.74
N TYR A 75 6.73 -16.92 -6.66
CA TYR A 75 7.63 -17.38 -5.60
C TYR A 75 8.06 -18.85 -5.74
N GLY A 76 7.67 -19.53 -6.82
CA GLY A 76 7.97 -20.96 -7.02
C GLY A 76 7.39 -21.86 -5.93
N LEU A 77 6.24 -21.47 -5.34
CA LEU A 77 5.63 -22.20 -4.24
C LEU A 77 4.68 -23.30 -4.73
N SER A 78 4.55 -24.39 -3.96
CA SER A 78 3.47 -25.32 -4.15
C SER A 78 2.11 -24.67 -3.83
N GLN A 79 1.01 -25.17 -4.40
CA GLN A 79 -0.33 -24.61 -4.16
C GLN A 79 -0.70 -24.50 -2.66
N PRO A 80 -0.44 -25.52 -1.81
CA PRO A 80 -0.69 -25.40 -0.37
C PRO A 80 0.17 -24.33 0.30
N ALA A 81 1.46 -24.22 -0.09
CA ALA A 81 2.36 -23.22 0.45
C ALA A 81 1.96 -21.80 0.03
N ALA A 82 1.59 -21.59 -1.23
CA ALA A 82 1.08 -20.33 -1.74
C ALA A 82 -0.22 -19.89 -1.03
N ARG A 83 -1.12 -20.85 -0.77
CA ARG A 83 -2.34 -20.59 0.02
C ARG A 83 -2.01 -20.14 1.44
N ALA A 84 -1.13 -20.86 2.13
CA ALA A 84 -0.70 -20.52 3.48
C ALA A 84 -0.02 -19.12 3.50
N PHE A 85 0.82 -18.82 2.52
CA PHE A 85 1.45 -17.53 2.32
C PHE A 85 0.39 -16.42 2.20
N CYS A 86 -0.55 -16.52 1.27
CA CYS A 86 -1.60 -15.50 1.06
C CYS A 86 -2.41 -15.23 2.33
N LEU A 87 -2.83 -16.28 3.03
CA LEU A 87 -3.62 -16.14 4.26
C LEU A 87 -2.82 -15.49 5.39
N ARG A 88 -1.55 -15.85 5.54
CA ARG A 88 -0.65 -15.24 6.53
C ARG A 88 -0.44 -13.76 6.26
N GLU A 89 -0.20 -13.39 5.00
CA GLU A 89 -0.03 -12.00 4.60
C GLU A 89 -1.29 -11.16 4.83
N ASP A 90 -2.47 -11.70 4.53
CA ASP A 90 -3.74 -11.02 4.79
C ASP A 90 -3.96 -10.80 6.29
N ALA A 91 -3.73 -11.84 7.09
CA ALA A 91 -3.84 -11.74 8.54
C ALA A 91 -2.84 -10.74 9.14
N GLY A 92 -1.61 -10.72 8.63
CA GLY A 92 -0.57 -9.78 9.03
C GLY A 92 -0.97 -8.33 8.77
N ARG A 93 -1.46 -8.03 7.55
CA ARG A 93 -1.92 -6.69 7.15
C ARG A 93 -3.10 -6.22 8.01
N ARG A 94 -4.11 -7.08 8.23
CA ARG A 94 -5.26 -6.74 9.09
C ARG A 94 -4.82 -6.46 10.53
N ARG A 95 -3.97 -7.33 11.09
CA ARG A 95 -3.44 -7.16 12.46
C ARG A 95 -2.66 -5.86 12.59
N TYR A 96 -1.78 -5.55 11.62
CA TYR A 96 -0.99 -4.32 11.61
C TYR A 96 -1.88 -3.07 11.66
N LEU A 97 -2.85 -2.96 10.74
CA LEU A 97 -3.73 -1.80 10.69
C LEU A 97 -4.58 -1.67 11.96
N ARG A 98 -5.13 -2.77 12.47
CA ARG A 98 -5.94 -2.74 13.69
C ARG A 98 -5.13 -2.38 14.93
N LYS A 99 -3.96 -3.01 15.11
CA LYS A 99 -3.12 -2.80 16.29
C LYS A 99 -2.60 -1.36 16.34
N TYR A 100 -2.00 -0.89 15.28
CA TYR A 100 -1.20 0.34 15.29
C TYR A 100 -1.94 1.57 14.73
N LEU A 101 -2.80 1.39 13.77
CA LEU A 101 -3.47 2.51 13.10
C LEU A 101 -4.97 2.59 13.41
N LYS A 102 -5.50 1.65 14.23
CA LYS A 102 -6.91 1.59 14.62
C LYS A 102 -7.86 1.63 13.42
N ALA A 103 -7.47 1.00 12.32
CA ALA A 103 -8.17 1.03 11.05
C ALA A 103 -8.53 -0.37 10.56
N ASP A 104 -9.64 -0.48 9.85
CA ASP A 104 -10.00 -1.69 9.12
C ASP A 104 -9.55 -1.55 7.65
N ILE A 105 -8.81 -2.54 7.17
CA ILE A 105 -8.35 -2.60 5.78
C ILE A 105 -9.52 -2.85 4.81
N ASP A 106 -10.59 -3.47 5.27
CA ASP A 106 -11.72 -3.84 4.44
C ASP A 106 -12.80 -2.74 4.36
N ASP A 107 -12.63 -1.62 5.09
CA ASP A 107 -13.51 -0.45 5.04
C ASP A 107 -13.34 0.30 3.69
N PRO A 108 -14.32 0.24 2.76
CA PRO A 108 -14.20 0.85 1.45
C PRO A 108 -14.17 2.39 1.50
N LEU A 109 -14.67 3.01 2.57
CA LEU A 109 -14.69 4.47 2.73
C LEU A 109 -13.28 5.08 2.92
N ARG A 110 -12.27 4.23 3.08
CA ARG A 110 -10.87 4.64 3.20
C ARG A 110 -10.13 4.73 1.88
N TYR A 111 -10.80 4.46 0.77
CA TYR A 111 -10.18 4.39 -0.55
C TYR A 111 -10.97 5.22 -1.55
N HIS A 112 -10.27 5.89 -2.46
CA HIS A 112 -10.86 6.57 -3.61
C HIS A 112 -11.27 5.56 -4.68
N LEU A 113 -10.48 4.48 -4.82
CA LEU A 113 -10.73 3.39 -5.77
C LEU A 113 -10.51 2.02 -5.10
N CYS A 114 -11.43 1.09 -5.36
CA CYS A 114 -11.25 -0.34 -5.05
C CYS A 114 -11.32 -1.11 -6.36
N LEU A 115 -10.21 -1.69 -6.79
CA LEU A 115 -10.10 -2.41 -8.06
C LEU A 115 -9.92 -3.91 -7.83
N ASN A 116 -10.78 -4.71 -8.49
CA ASN A 116 -10.68 -6.16 -8.43
C ASN A 116 -9.88 -6.67 -9.63
N THR A 117 -8.60 -6.96 -9.43
CA THR A 117 -7.69 -7.48 -10.47
C THR A 117 -7.96 -8.93 -10.86
N GLY A 118 -8.99 -9.56 -10.29
CA GLY A 118 -9.56 -10.79 -10.83
C GLY A 118 -10.60 -10.56 -11.93
N LEU A 119 -11.05 -9.30 -12.10
CA LEU A 119 -12.04 -8.91 -13.12
C LEU A 119 -11.45 -7.96 -14.17
N VAL A 120 -10.47 -7.15 -13.79
CA VAL A 120 -9.75 -6.25 -14.69
C VAL A 120 -8.29 -6.65 -14.79
N THR A 121 -7.66 -6.42 -15.92
CA THR A 121 -6.23 -6.68 -16.11
C THR A 121 -5.38 -5.70 -15.30
N PHE A 122 -4.11 -6.04 -15.06
CA PHE A 122 -3.19 -5.13 -14.38
C PHE A 122 -2.98 -3.83 -15.16
N ASP A 123 -2.89 -3.91 -16.50
CA ASP A 123 -2.73 -2.73 -17.36
C ASP A 123 -3.95 -1.82 -17.29
N GLU A 124 -5.15 -2.39 -17.30
CA GLU A 124 -6.39 -1.63 -17.14
C GLU A 124 -6.49 -0.99 -15.76
N ALA A 125 -6.13 -1.73 -14.71
CA ALA A 125 -6.09 -1.19 -13.35
C ALA A 125 -5.08 -0.02 -13.24
N ALA A 126 -3.89 -0.16 -13.84
CA ALA A 126 -2.89 0.90 -13.88
C ALA A 126 -3.40 2.14 -14.62
N ARG A 127 -4.09 1.97 -15.76
CA ARG A 127 -4.71 3.05 -16.52
C ARG A 127 -5.77 3.79 -15.69
N LEU A 128 -6.66 3.07 -15.02
CA LEU A 128 -7.69 3.66 -14.17
C LEU A 128 -7.10 4.44 -12.99
N ILE A 129 -6.02 3.94 -12.40
CA ILE A 129 -5.31 4.65 -11.33
C ILE A 129 -4.68 5.93 -11.88
N ALA A 130 -4.02 5.87 -13.03
CA ALA A 130 -3.40 7.03 -13.65
C ALA A 130 -4.44 8.12 -13.98
N GLU A 131 -5.58 7.74 -14.53
CA GLU A 131 -6.70 8.66 -14.82
C GLU A 131 -7.25 9.29 -13.53
N ALA A 132 -7.40 8.51 -12.45
CA ALA A 132 -7.86 9.03 -11.18
C ALA A 132 -6.88 10.04 -10.55
N VAL A 133 -5.58 9.86 -10.77
CA VAL A 133 -4.56 10.81 -10.29
C VAL A 133 -4.53 12.09 -11.13
N GLN A 134 -4.86 12.01 -12.43
CA GLN A 134 -4.81 13.13 -13.38
C GLN A 134 -6.15 13.87 -13.53
N GLY A 135 -7.24 13.30 -13.00
CA GLY A 135 -8.60 13.82 -13.20
C GLY A 135 -8.87 15.15 -12.49
N PRO A 136 -9.83 15.95 -13.00
CA PRO A 136 -10.15 17.29 -12.47
C PRO A 136 -10.79 17.29 -11.06
N GLY A 137 -11.04 16.13 -10.48
CA GLY A 137 -11.57 15.97 -9.12
C GLY A 137 -10.54 15.52 -8.09
N THR A 138 -9.30 15.32 -8.50
CA THR A 138 -8.20 15.03 -7.59
C THR A 138 -7.71 16.36 -7.01
N PRO A 139 -7.57 16.49 -5.69
CA PRO A 139 -7.10 17.73 -5.06
C PRO A 139 -5.60 17.97 -5.31
N ALA A 140 -5.14 17.83 -6.53
CA ALA A 140 -3.76 18.06 -6.94
C ALA A 140 -3.48 19.52 -7.30
N ASP A 141 -4.23 20.49 -6.74
CA ASP A 141 -3.94 21.92 -6.87
C ASP A 141 -2.90 22.39 -5.84
N GLY A 142 -1.82 21.64 -5.71
CA GLY A 142 -0.55 22.12 -5.20
C GLY A 142 0.37 22.43 -6.37
N GLY A 143 0.05 23.48 -7.12
CA GLY A 143 0.95 24.26 -7.96
C GLY A 143 2.08 23.56 -8.72
N MET A 144 1.82 22.64 -9.64
CA MET A 144 2.78 22.25 -10.66
C MET A 144 2.15 22.30 -12.05
N SER A 145 2.73 23.13 -12.89
CA SER A 145 2.34 23.41 -14.27
C SER A 145 2.33 22.14 -15.13
N LYS A 146 1.29 22.03 -15.98
CA LYS A 146 1.04 20.93 -16.93
C LYS A 146 2.15 20.68 -17.98
N ALA A 147 3.26 21.39 -17.96
CA ALA A 147 4.29 21.36 -19.01
C ALA A 147 5.32 20.23 -18.90
N GLY A 148 5.32 19.45 -17.79
CA GLY A 148 6.31 18.37 -17.57
C GLY A 148 5.75 16.94 -17.57
N MET A 149 4.48 16.74 -17.94
CA MET A 149 3.75 15.49 -17.61
C MET A 149 3.74 14.43 -18.72
N THR A 150 4.26 14.68 -19.90
CA THR A 150 4.22 13.72 -21.02
C THR A 150 5.28 12.63 -20.97
N ASP A 151 6.42 12.87 -20.30
CA ASP A 151 7.49 11.87 -20.17
C ASP A 151 7.43 11.01 -18.89
N THR A 152 6.59 11.40 -17.93
CA THR A 152 6.55 10.75 -16.61
C THR A 152 5.73 9.45 -16.60
N ASN A 153 4.79 9.28 -17.53
CA ASN A 153 3.90 8.10 -17.55
C ASN A 153 4.63 6.80 -17.91
N ALA A 154 5.56 6.83 -18.86
CA ALA A 154 6.39 5.67 -19.21
C ALA A 154 7.39 5.35 -18.08
N ALA A 155 7.94 6.38 -17.43
CA ALA A 155 8.88 6.22 -16.33
C ALA A 155 8.19 5.73 -15.03
N CYS A 156 6.93 6.11 -14.77
CA CYS A 156 6.17 5.62 -13.61
C CYS A 156 5.76 4.17 -13.76
N ALA A 157 5.28 3.75 -14.94
CA ALA A 157 4.95 2.36 -15.21
C ALA A 157 6.18 1.44 -15.07
N HIS A 158 7.31 1.86 -15.66
CA HIS A 158 8.56 1.11 -15.60
C HIS A 158 9.19 1.11 -14.19
N ARG A 159 9.02 2.18 -13.41
CA ARG A 159 9.49 2.27 -12.03
C ARG A 159 8.61 1.45 -11.07
N ALA A 160 7.32 1.34 -11.32
CA ALA A 160 6.42 0.46 -10.58
C ALA A 160 6.77 -1.02 -10.79
N GLU A 161 7.10 -1.43 -12.02
CA GLU A 161 7.60 -2.78 -12.32
C GLU A 161 8.93 -3.08 -11.62
N LEU A 162 9.88 -2.14 -11.64
CA LEU A 162 11.19 -2.31 -10.99
C LEU A 162 11.08 -2.36 -9.46
N GLN A 163 10.20 -1.56 -8.84
CA GLN A 163 9.96 -1.63 -7.39
C GLN A 163 9.22 -2.91 -6.99
N TYR A 164 8.31 -3.40 -7.81
CA TYR A 164 7.66 -4.69 -7.58
C TYR A 164 8.69 -5.82 -7.57
N THR A 165 9.63 -5.81 -8.51
CA THR A 165 10.72 -6.80 -8.63
C THR A 165 11.75 -6.69 -7.48
N GLN A 166 11.97 -5.51 -6.91
CA GLN A 166 12.90 -5.33 -5.77
C GLN A 166 12.27 -5.71 -4.42
N LEU A 167 10.94 -5.53 -4.23
CA LEU A 167 10.23 -6.01 -3.05
C LEU A 167 10.06 -7.54 -3.02
N GLU A 168 10.26 -8.19 -4.16
CA GLU A 168 10.31 -9.65 -4.28
C GLU A 168 11.59 -10.29 -3.73
N ARG A 169 12.63 -9.49 -3.44
CA ARG A 169 13.94 -9.98 -2.99
C ARG A 169 14.26 -9.71 -1.51
N LEU A 170 13.31 -9.16 -0.74
CA LEU A 170 13.40 -8.95 0.70
C LEU A 170 12.36 -9.77 1.44
#